data_4a9064aac0f25d0f255d0a0c05865987
#
_entry.id   4a9064aac0f25d0f255d0a0c05865987
#
_cell.length_a   1.000
_cell.length_b   1.000
_cell.length_c   1.000
_cell.angle_alpha   90.00
_cell.angle_beta   90.00
_cell.angle_gamma   90.00
#
_symmetry.space_group_name_H-M   'P 1'
#
loop_
_entity.id
_entity.type
_entity.pdbx_description
1 polymer ?
#
loop_
_entity_poly.entity_id
_entity_poly.type
_entity_poly.pdbx_seq_one_letter_code
_entity_poly.pdbx_strand_id
1 'polypeptide(L)'
;MDKTAKSRRILILYLIITILLTWLLQFMPMILGLDIENTSISSFDFASLFFGIGGVMPTLTGVIFVLVFYTKDGIKDFLKRCFVPNKGSLIAILLSLGLICVEVFVTQMISRGLGAAKLGFEGLKLIAKNPLYFFYFLFWGIISGPFSEEFGWRGFLTDRLFRKEKLLQVSLLIGFIWGIWHLPLYFYPAQIQHDWFMINPLLGLLFIVSCMSAALVYMTMYVIAKRKVFPIFFLHLFKNIILTGAMIYPFSDTYSVVVVFVEIVMDTLFYVIFTRTLFYKKALEQAPEFDYLK
;
A
#
# COMPACT_ATOMS: atom_id res chain seq x y z
N MET A 1 -10.04 -18.81 28.07
CA MET A 1 -10.57 -17.95 26.98
C MET A 1 -10.31 -18.65 25.67
N ASP A 2 -11.32 -18.83 24.84
CA ASP A 2 -11.18 -19.47 23.54
C ASP A 2 -10.12 -18.73 22.70
N LYS A 3 -9.19 -19.47 22.10
CA LYS A 3 -8.11 -18.92 21.24
C LYS A 3 -8.66 -18.06 20.10
N THR A 4 -9.80 -18.45 19.55
CA THR A 4 -10.48 -17.72 18.49
C THR A 4 -10.98 -16.35 18.95
N ALA A 5 -11.58 -16.28 20.12
CA ALA A 5 -12.04 -15.04 20.72
C ALA A 5 -10.88 -14.11 21.08
N LYS A 6 -9.77 -14.65 21.61
CA LYS A 6 -8.54 -13.90 21.88
C LYS A 6 -7.96 -13.30 20.60
N SER A 7 -7.83 -14.11 19.54
CA SER A 7 -7.33 -13.67 18.25
C SER A 7 -8.15 -12.53 17.66
N ARG A 8 -9.49 -12.64 17.71
CA ARG A 8 -10.41 -11.60 17.22
C ARG A 8 -10.28 -10.29 18.00
N ARG A 9 -10.17 -10.34 19.34
CA ARG A 9 -9.97 -9.15 20.18
C ARG A 9 -8.66 -8.43 19.84
N ILE A 10 -7.56 -9.17 19.66
CA ILE A 10 -6.26 -8.62 19.29
C ILE A 10 -6.33 -7.91 17.93
N LEU A 11 -7.01 -8.52 16.93
CA LEU A 11 -7.22 -7.89 15.62
C LEU A 11 -8.01 -6.58 15.71
N ILE A 12 -9.14 -6.60 16.42
CA ILE A 12 -9.99 -5.42 16.60
C ILE A 12 -9.19 -4.31 17.31
N LEU A 13 -8.45 -4.65 18.36
CA LEU A 13 -7.63 -3.69 19.10
C LEU A 13 -6.53 -3.09 18.22
N TYR A 14 -5.86 -3.92 17.41
CA TYR A 14 -4.87 -3.44 16.42
C TYR A 14 -5.49 -2.41 15.46
N LEU A 15 -6.64 -2.73 14.87
CA LEU A 15 -7.31 -1.85 13.90
C LEU A 15 -7.74 -0.54 14.55
N ILE A 16 -8.36 -0.60 15.72
CA ILE A 16 -8.80 0.60 16.46
C ILE A 16 -7.62 1.49 16.80
N ILE A 17 -6.57 0.95 17.40
CA ILE A 17 -5.38 1.72 17.79
C ILE A 17 -4.71 2.32 16.55
N THR A 18 -4.49 1.52 15.52
CA THR A 18 -3.83 1.98 14.29
C THR A 18 -4.59 3.13 13.64
N ILE A 19 -5.90 2.97 13.42
CA ILE A 19 -6.72 3.98 12.73
C ILE A 19 -6.87 5.22 13.60
N LEU A 20 -7.22 5.07 14.88
CA LEU A 20 -7.44 6.22 15.75
C LEU A 20 -6.17 7.04 15.98
N LEU A 21 -5.02 6.39 16.19
CA LEU A 21 -3.75 7.10 16.36
C LEU A 21 -3.31 7.79 15.06
N THR A 22 -3.45 7.12 13.90
CA THR A 22 -3.17 7.76 12.62
C THR A 22 -4.04 9.01 12.44
N TRP A 23 -5.34 8.88 12.59
CA TRP A 23 -6.27 9.99 12.38
C TRP A 23 -6.06 11.12 13.39
N LEU A 24 -5.90 10.78 14.68
CA LEU A 24 -5.61 11.77 15.71
C LEU A 24 -4.35 12.57 15.36
N LEU A 25 -3.26 11.90 15.03
CA LEU A 25 -1.98 12.54 14.72
C LEU A 25 -2.07 13.35 13.42
N GLN A 26 -2.70 12.82 12.38
CA GLN A 26 -2.81 13.53 11.09
C GLN A 26 -3.84 14.65 11.10
N PHE A 27 -4.87 14.63 11.94
CA PHE A 27 -5.77 15.77 12.13
C PHE A 27 -5.25 16.81 13.14
N MET A 28 -4.26 16.46 13.98
CA MET A 28 -3.72 17.36 14.99
C MET A 28 -3.18 18.69 14.41
N PRO A 29 -2.44 18.73 13.29
CA PRO A 29 -2.01 19.97 12.67
C PRO A 29 -3.16 20.94 12.37
N MET A 30 -4.26 20.42 11.84
CA MET A 30 -5.45 21.22 11.52
C MET A 30 -6.12 21.75 12.80
N ILE A 31 -6.21 20.92 13.85
CA ILE A 31 -6.77 21.29 15.15
C ILE A 31 -5.92 22.39 15.81
N LEU A 32 -4.60 22.33 15.65
CA LEU A 32 -3.65 23.32 16.20
C LEU A 32 -3.48 24.57 15.32
N GLY A 33 -4.14 24.65 14.16
CA GLY A 33 -4.01 25.77 13.22
C GLY A 33 -2.63 25.88 12.58
N LEU A 34 -1.91 24.77 12.44
CA LEU A 34 -0.62 24.75 11.75
C LEU A 34 -0.81 24.84 10.23
N ASP A 35 0.18 25.40 9.54
CA ASP A 35 0.21 25.39 8.08
C ASP A 35 0.31 23.95 7.56
N ILE A 36 -0.64 23.54 6.72
CA ILE A 36 -0.70 22.21 6.13
C ILE A 36 -0.54 22.21 4.60
N GLU A 37 -0.38 23.39 3.97
CA GLU A 37 -0.32 23.50 2.51
C GLU A 37 0.87 22.76 1.90
N ASN A 38 2.01 22.79 2.61
CA ASN A 38 3.26 22.17 2.18
C ASN A 38 3.63 20.91 3.00
N THR A 39 2.67 20.35 3.75
CA THR A 39 2.92 19.20 4.61
C THR A 39 3.28 17.98 3.79
N SER A 40 4.45 17.45 4.02
CA SER A 40 4.93 16.21 3.42
C SER A 40 5.88 15.48 4.36
N ILE A 41 6.08 14.19 4.15
CA ILE A 41 7.02 13.40 4.96
C ILE A 41 8.48 13.88 4.82
N SER A 42 8.79 14.64 3.78
CA SER A 42 10.12 15.21 3.54
C SER A 42 10.33 16.61 4.14
N SER A 43 9.28 17.22 4.67
CA SER A 43 9.36 18.50 5.37
C SER A 43 9.71 18.29 6.86
N PHE A 44 10.44 19.25 7.46
CA PHE A 44 10.90 19.14 8.85
C PHE A 44 10.21 20.18 9.76
N ASP A 45 8.92 20.40 9.54
CA ASP A 45 8.06 21.23 10.36
C ASP A 45 7.16 20.38 11.29
N PHE A 46 6.47 21.03 12.23
CA PHE A 46 5.61 20.33 13.18
C PHE A 46 4.43 19.63 12.52
N ALA A 47 3.82 20.22 11.48
CA ALA A 47 2.71 19.61 10.78
C ALA A 47 3.17 18.31 10.09
N SER A 48 4.31 18.36 9.42
CA SER A 48 4.93 17.20 8.76
C SER A 48 5.39 16.13 9.74
N LEU A 49 5.81 16.49 10.95
CA LEU A 49 6.14 15.54 12.00
C LEU A 49 4.90 14.73 12.44
N PHE A 50 3.80 15.41 12.75
CA PHE A 50 2.53 14.74 13.08
C PHE A 50 2.02 13.87 11.92
N PHE A 51 2.07 14.41 10.70
CA PHE A 51 1.69 13.70 9.48
C PHE A 51 2.50 12.40 9.31
N GLY A 52 3.83 12.49 9.40
CA GLY A 52 4.75 11.36 9.25
C GLY A 52 4.58 10.30 10.34
N ILE A 53 4.50 10.72 11.62
CA ILE A 53 4.27 9.78 12.73
C ILE A 53 2.91 9.08 12.55
N GLY A 54 1.86 9.80 12.16
CA GLY A 54 0.56 9.19 11.84
C GLY A 54 0.65 8.16 10.73
N GLY A 55 1.45 8.44 9.68
CA GLY A 55 1.68 7.53 8.57
C GLY A 55 2.39 6.22 8.94
N VAL A 56 3.25 6.23 9.97
CA VAL A 56 3.99 5.03 10.42
C VAL A 56 3.17 4.14 11.36
N MET A 57 2.01 4.56 11.83
CA MET A 57 1.21 3.83 12.82
C MET A 57 0.91 2.37 12.42
N PRO A 58 0.58 2.01 11.16
CA PRO A 58 0.34 0.62 10.82
C PRO A 58 1.52 -0.29 11.17
N THR A 59 2.73 0.09 10.77
CA THR A 59 3.94 -0.68 11.06
C THR A 59 4.28 -0.65 12.55
N LEU A 60 4.24 0.52 13.20
CA LEU A 60 4.60 0.66 14.60
C LEU A 60 3.68 -0.21 15.50
N THR A 61 2.38 -0.07 15.33
CA THR A 61 1.41 -0.88 16.09
C THR A 61 1.52 -2.36 15.74
N GLY A 62 1.71 -2.72 14.46
CA GLY A 62 1.91 -4.10 14.03
C GLY A 62 3.12 -4.76 14.68
N VAL A 63 4.26 -4.09 14.69
CA VAL A 63 5.48 -4.58 15.34
C VAL A 63 5.29 -4.70 16.85
N ILE A 64 4.70 -3.70 17.51
CA ILE A 64 4.40 -3.76 18.95
C ILE A 64 3.48 -4.95 19.26
N PHE A 65 2.45 -5.18 18.46
CA PHE A 65 1.52 -6.31 18.65
C PHE A 65 2.20 -7.67 18.47
N VAL A 66 3.11 -7.79 17.50
CA VAL A 66 3.93 -8.99 17.34
C VAL A 66 4.79 -9.22 18.58
N LEU A 67 5.50 -8.21 19.07
CA LEU A 67 6.38 -8.33 20.25
C LEU A 67 5.60 -8.70 21.51
N VAL A 68 4.41 -8.13 21.70
CA VAL A 68 3.58 -8.34 22.90
C VAL A 68 2.84 -9.68 22.85
N PHE A 69 2.21 -10.03 21.73
CA PHE A 69 1.25 -11.12 21.66
C PHE A 69 1.78 -12.40 21.03
N TYR A 70 2.91 -12.37 20.29
CA TYR A 70 3.45 -13.56 19.64
C TYR A 70 4.45 -14.30 20.54
N THR A 71 4.52 -15.60 20.36
CA THR A 71 5.61 -16.44 20.92
C THR A 71 6.96 -16.05 20.32
N LYS A 72 8.06 -16.49 20.93
CA LYS A 72 9.41 -16.27 20.40
C LYS A 72 9.56 -16.79 18.96
N ASP A 73 8.95 -17.93 18.64
CA ASP A 73 8.99 -18.50 17.28
C ASP A 73 8.12 -17.70 16.32
N GLY A 74 7.00 -17.14 16.78
CA GLY A 74 6.19 -16.22 16.00
C GLY A 74 6.92 -14.92 15.65
N ILE A 75 7.69 -14.37 16.59
CA ILE A 75 8.54 -13.19 16.32
C ILE A 75 9.63 -13.53 15.30
N LYS A 76 10.29 -14.69 15.42
CA LYS A 76 11.28 -15.16 14.43
C LYS A 76 10.66 -15.36 13.05
N ASP A 77 9.45 -15.95 12.98
CA ASP A 77 8.72 -16.11 11.71
C ASP A 77 8.38 -14.76 11.10
N PHE A 78 7.85 -13.81 11.89
CA PHE A 78 7.58 -12.45 11.44
C PHE A 78 8.83 -11.80 10.81
N LEU A 79 9.97 -11.81 11.51
CA LEU A 79 11.23 -11.25 11.00
C LEU A 79 11.69 -11.95 9.71
N LYS A 80 11.62 -13.29 9.66
CA LYS A 80 11.96 -14.04 8.44
C LYS A 80 11.03 -13.72 7.27
N ARG A 81 9.76 -13.47 7.52
CA ARG A 81 8.82 -13.08 6.47
C ARG A 81 9.09 -11.67 5.94
N CYS A 82 9.47 -10.76 6.83
CA CYS A 82 9.76 -9.37 6.47
C CYS A 82 11.09 -9.20 5.72
N PHE A 83 12.13 -9.94 6.10
CA PHE A 83 13.49 -9.62 5.66
C PHE A 83 14.20 -10.73 4.86
N VAL A 84 13.68 -11.96 4.88
CA VAL A 84 14.35 -13.07 4.19
C VAL A 84 13.53 -13.52 2.98
N PRO A 85 13.99 -13.23 1.74
CA PRO A 85 13.30 -13.65 0.52
C PRO A 85 13.35 -15.18 0.33
N ASN A 86 12.51 -15.66 -0.58
CA ASN A 86 12.53 -17.00 -1.14
C ASN A 86 12.39 -16.95 -2.67
N LYS A 87 12.41 -18.10 -3.35
CA LYS A 87 12.23 -18.14 -4.82
C LYS A 87 10.92 -17.51 -5.28
N GLY A 88 9.83 -17.68 -4.52
CA GLY A 88 8.54 -17.04 -4.79
C GLY A 88 8.61 -15.53 -4.64
N SER A 89 9.48 -15.00 -3.77
CA SER A 89 9.69 -13.56 -3.61
C SER A 89 10.25 -12.92 -4.87
N LEU A 90 11.22 -13.54 -5.52
CA LEU A 90 11.76 -13.02 -6.79
C LEU A 90 10.70 -13.00 -7.89
N ILE A 91 9.93 -14.08 -8.00
CA ILE A 91 8.84 -14.16 -8.97
C ILE A 91 7.80 -13.06 -8.70
N ALA A 92 7.39 -12.88 -7.44
CA ALA A 92 6.44 -11.85 -7.05
C ALA A 92 6.96 -10.44 -7.36
N ILE A 93 8.25 -10.15 -7.13
CA ILE A 93 8.88 -8.86 -7.46
C ILE A 93 8.84 -8.60 -8.98
N LEU A 94 9.22 -9.60 -9.79
CA LEU A 94 9.22 -9.45 -11.26
C LEU A 94 7.81 -9.28 -11.82
N LEU A 95 6.83 -10.03 -11.29
CA LEU A 95 5.43 -9.88 -11.67
C LEU A 95 4.88 -8.50 -11.27
N SER A 96 5.23 -8.01 -10.09
CA SER A 96 4.83 -6.69 -9.61
C SER A 96 5.39 -5.59 -10.53
N LEU A 97 6.67 -5.66 -10.84
CA LEU A 97 7.32 -4.70 -11.75
C LEU A 97 6.65 -4.73 -13.14
N GLY A 98 6.43 -5.93 -13.70
CA GLY A 98 5.77 -6.09 -14.98
C GLY A 98 4.35 -5.51 -15.00
N LEU A 99 3.55 -5.80 -13.97
CA LEU A 99 2.19 -5.26 -13.85
C LEU A 99 2.19 -3.74 -13.83
N ILE A 100 3.00 -3.12 -12.98
CA ILE A 100 3.05 -1.65 -12.83
C ILE A 100 3.55 -0.98 -14.13
N CYS A 101 4.54 -1.56 -14.81
CA CYS A 101 4.97 -1.03 -16.10
C CYS A 101 3.84 -1.08 -17.15
N VAL A 102 3.05 -2.14 -17.16
CA VAL A 102 1.88 -2.24 -18.07
C VAL A 102 0.80 -1.25 -17.67
N GLU A 103 0.49 -1.09 -16.39
CA GLU A 103 -0.46 -0.08 -15.88
C GLU A 103 -0.07 1.33 -16.33
N VAL A 104 1.19 1.71 -16.14
CA VAL A 104 1.71 3.01 -16.57
C VAL A 104 1.60 3.16 -18.09
N PHE A 105 2.03 2.15 -18.85
CA PHE A 105 1.95 2.19 -20.32
C PHE A 105 0.50 2.36 -20.81
N VAL A 106 -0.44 1.56 -20.28
CA VAL A 106 -1.86 1.64 -20.66
C VAL A 106 -2.45 2.99 -20.28
N THR A 107 -2.17 3.49 -19.07
CA THR A 107 -2.59 4.82 -18.61
C THR A 107 -2.13 5.92 -19.56
N GLN A 108 -0.84 5.90 -19.92
CA GLN A 108 -0.27 6.90 -20.83
C GLN A 108 -0.89 6.82 -22.24
N MET A 109 -1.11 5.62 -22.76
CA MET A 109 -1.71 5.43 -24.09
C MET A 109 -3.16 5.92 -24.15
N ILE A 110 -3.98 5.55 -23.15
CA ILE A 110 -5.38 5.99 -23.08
C ILE A 110 -5.45 7.51 -22.89
N SER A 111 -4.69 8.07 -21.94
CA SER A 111 -4.69 9.50 -21.65
C SER A 111 -4.27 10.32 -22.86
N ARG A 112 -3.28 9.85 -23.63
CA ARG A 112 -2.86 10.47 -24.88
C ARG A 112 -3.95 10.39 -25.94
N GLY A 113 -4.61 9.24 -26.09
CA GLY A 113 -5.70 9.04 -27.04
C GLY A 113 -6.90 9.95 -26.78
N LEU A 114 -7.13 10.28 -25.50
CA LEU A 114 -8.17 11.21 -25.06
C LEU A 114 -7.73 12.69 -25.07
N GLY A 115 -6.51 12.99 -25.49
CA GLY A 115 -5.95 14.34 -25.47
C GLY A 115 -5.71 14.90 -24.06
N ALA A 116 -5.77 14.06 -23.04
CA ALA A 116 -5.70 14.47 -21.63
C ALA A 116 -4.26 14.74 -21.15
N ALA A 117 -3.27 14.21 -21.85
CA ALA A 117 -1.88 14.35 -21.44
C ALA A 117 -0.90 14.21 -22.62
N LYS A 118 0.21 14.96 -22.55
CA LYS A 118 1.43 14.62 -23.27
C LYS A 118 2.21 13.62 -22.42
N LEU A 119 2.94 12.67 -23.05
CA LEU A 119 3.81 11.75 -22.32
C LEU A 119 4.74 12.56 -21.39
N GLY A 120 4.56 12.37 -20.07
CA GLY A 120 5.29 13.09 -19.02
C GLY A 120 6.66 12.46 -18.75
N PHE A 121 6.81 11.69 -17.72
CA PHE A 121 8.08 11.21 -17.16
C PHE A 121 8.91 12.33 -16.50
N GLU A 122 8.22 13.29 -15.87
CA GLU A 122 8.91 14.44 -15.24
C GLU A 122 9.90 13.99 -14.16
N GLY A 123 9.54 12.97 -13.36
CA GLY A 123 10.46 12.38 -12.39
C GLY A 123 11.72 11.79 -13.04
N LEU A 124 11.59 11.10 -14.18
CA LEU A 124 12.74 10.58 -14.92
C LEU A 124 13.59 11.71 -15.52
N LYS A 125 12.97 12.79 -15.97
CA LYS A 125 13.70 13.97 -16.46
C LYS A 125 14.51 14.65 -15.34
N LEU A 126 13.96 14.72 -14.12
CA LEU A 126 14.67 15.23 -12.95
C LEU A 126 15.88 14.35 -12.62
N ILE A 127 15.71 13.03 -12.59
CA ILE A 127 16.81 12.07 -12.37
C ILE A 127 17.88 12.20 -13.46
N ALA A 128 17.49 12.36 -14.74
CA ALA A 128 18.42 12.56 -15.84
C ALA A 128 19.22 13.85 -15.72
N LYS A 129 18.61 14.92 -15.17
CA LYS A 129 19.31 16.19 -14.90
C LYS A 129 20.26 16.10 -13.70
N ASN A 130 19.87 15.38 -12.66
CA ASN A 130 20.68 15.17 -11.46
C ASN A 130 20.42 13.77 -10.87
N PRO A 131 21.36 12.82 -11.03
CA PRO A 131 21.20 11.45 -10.54
C PRO A 131 20.97 11.32 -9.03
N LEU A 132 21.29 12.34 -8.22
CA LEU A 132 21.02 12.35 -6.79
C LEU A 132 19.50 12.31 -6.48
N TYR A 133 18.64 12.80 -7.40
CA TYR A 133 17.20 12.68 -7.27
C TYR A 133 16.72 11.22 -7.23
N PHE A 134 17.46 10.29 -7.84
CA PHE A 134 17.15 8.86 -7.72
C PHE A 134 17.19 8.40 -6.26
N PHE A 135 18.25 8.75 -5.52
CA PHE A 135 18.38 8.39 -4.11
C PHE A 135 17.35 9.11 -3.24
N TYR A 136 17.01 10.36 -3.56
CA TYR A 136 15.95 11.10 -2.89
C TYR A 136 14.58 10.41 -3.06
N PHE A 137 14.18 10.08 -4.27
CA PHE A 137 12.93 9.37 -4.55
C PHE A 137 12.92 7.97 -3.95
N LEU A 138 14.03 7.25 -4.00
CA LEU A 138 14.17 5.94 -3.40
C LEU A 138 13.99 6.00 -1.88
N PHE A 139 14.69 6.91 -1.21
CA PHE A 139 14.61 7.06 0.24
C PHE A 139 13.18 7.40 0.69
N TRP A 140 12.60 8.44 0.12
CA TRP A 140 11.25 8.84 0.49
C TRP A 140 10.19 7.83 0.03
N GLY A 141 10.36 7.21 -1.13
CA GLY A 141 9.49 6.13 -1.59
C GLY A 141 9.50 4.91 -0.68
N ILE A 142 10.63 4.62 -0.01
CA ILE A 142 10.72 3.58 1.02
C ILE A 142 10.00 4.00 2.30
N ILE A 143 10.25 5.20 2.78
CA ILE A 143 9.75 5.67 4.08
C ILE A 143 8.25 5.96 4.04
N SER A 144 7.76 6.63 2.98
CA SER A 144 6.36 7.10 2.91
C SER A 144 5.31 6.02 2.67
N GLY A 145 5.71 4.81 2.30
CA GLY A 145 4.78 3.73 2.00
C GLY A 145 5.23 2.40 2.60
N PRO A 146 6.08 1.62 1.90
CA PRO A 146 6.32 0.23 2.27
C PRO A 146 6.89 0.06 3.69
N PHE A 147 7.79 0.93 4.15
CA PHE A 147 8.33 0.87 5.50
C PHE A 147 7.29 1.25 6.55
N SER A 148 6.48 2.27 6.27
CA SER A 148 5.46 2.78 7.18
C SER A 148 4.25 1.83 7.30
N GLU A 149 4.03 0.98 6.31
CA GLU A 149 2.75 0.28 6.18
C GLU A 149 2.87 -1.24 6.14
N GLU A 150 3.83 -1.82 5.40
CA GLU A 150 3.76 -3.22 5.03
C GLU A 150 3.99 -4.19 6.19
N PHE A 151 4.80 -3.81 7.18
CA PHE A 151 5.01 -4.65 8.36
C PHE A 151 3.73 -4.75 9.22
N GLY A 152 2.90 -3.72 9.21
CA GLY A 152 1.59 -3.72 9.84
C GLY A 152 0.53 -4.42 9.01
N TRP A 153 0.26 -3.91 7.80
CA TRP A 153 -0.83 -4.42 6.97
C TRP A 153 -0.58 -5.85 6.50
N ARG A 154 0.61 -6.17 5.98
CA ARG A 154 0.92 -7.50 5.42
C ARG A 154 1.66 -8.38 6.40
N GLY A 155 2.50 -7.80 7.25
CA GLY A 155 3.23 -8.54 8.26
C GLY A 155 2.36 -9.04 9.41
N PHE A 156 1.43 -8.21 9.90
CA PHE A 156 0.54 -8.55 11.01
C PHE A 156 -0.90 -8.81 10.57
N LEU A 157 -1.62 -7.81 10.00
CA LEU A 157 -3.05 -7.91 9.74
C LEU A 157 -3.39 -9.00 8.72
N THR A 158 -2.73 -8.97 7.54
CA THR A 158 -2.96 -9.98 6.50
C THR A 158 -2.62 -11.37 7.02
N ASP A 159 -1.53 -11.53 7.73
CA ASP A 159 -1.11 -12.81 8.30
C ASP A 159 -2.14 -13.39 9.28
N ARG A 160 -2.73 -12.53 10.10
CA ARG A 160 -3.79 -12.92 11.07
C ARG A 160 -5.13 -13.24 10.40
N LEU A 161 -5.47 -12.57 9.30
CA LEU A 161 -6.70 -12.78 8.56
C LEU A 161 -6.58 -13.86 7.47
N PHE A 162 -5.35 -14.28 7.15
CA PHE A 162 -5.10 -15.22 6.06
C PHE A 162 -5.87 -16.52 6.26
N ARG A 163 -6.74 -16.84 5.30
CA ARG A 163 -7.48 -18.11 5.21
C ARG A 163 -7.61 -18.44 3.74
N LYS A 164 -7.15 -19.62 3.35
CA LYS A 164 -7.09 -20.06 1.93
C LYS A 164 -8.45 -20.02 1.24
N GLU A 165 -9.50 -20.29 1.99
CA GLU A 165 -10.88 -20.35 1.47
C GLU A 165 -11.54 -18.96 1.34
N LYS A 166 -10.94 -17.91 1.92
CA LYS A 166 -11.54 -16.56 2.04
C LYS A 166 -10.65 -15.44 1.48
N LEU A 167 -9.71 -15.77 0.58
CA LEU A 167 -8.72 -14.80 0.10
C LEU A 167 -9.34 -13.57 -0.54
N LEU A 168 -10.39 -13.73 -1.34
CA LEU A 168 -11.09 -12.60 -1.95
C LEU A 168 -11.68 -11.67 -0.88
N GLN A 169 -12.46 -12.24 0.06
CA GLN A 169 -13.09 -11.45 1.11
C GLN A 169 -12.07 -10.76 2.00
N VAL A 170 -11.00 -11.47 2.37
CA VAL A 170 -9.92 -10.92 3.20
C VAL A 170 -9.20 -9.81 2.46
N SER A 171 -8.90 -9.97 1.17
CA SER A 171 -8.24 -8.94 0.37
C SER A 171 -9.09 -7.67 0.27
N LEU A 172 -10.37 -7.82 -0.07
CA LEU A 172 -11.29 -6.68 -0.19
C LEU A 172 -11.48 -5.96 1.16
N LEU A 173 -11.59 -6.72 2.26
CA LEU A 173 -11.68 -6.15 3.61
C LEU A 173 -10.42 -5.35 3.97
N ILE A 174 -9.22 -5.91 3.73
CA ILE A 174 -7.96 -5.22 4.02
C ILE A 174 -7.82 -3.98 3.14
N GLY A 175 -8.17 -4.08 1.85
CA GLY A 175 -8.14 -2.95 0.93
C GLY A 175 -9.10 -1.83 1.33
N PHE A 176 -10.31 -2.17 1.76
CA PHE A 176 -11.29 -1.21 2.29
C PHE A 176 -10.76 -0.51 3.55
N ILE A 177 -10.24 -1.27 4.52
CA ILE A 177 -9.64 -0.70 5.76
C ILE A 177 -8.46 0.21 5.39
N TRP A 178 -7.62 -0.20 4.46
CA TRP A 178 -6.49 0.57 3.98
C TRP A 178 -6.91 1.86 3.30
N GLY A 179 -7.96 1.82 2.46
CA GLY A 179 -8.54 3.01 1.84
C GLY A 179 -9.12 4.00 2.88
N ILE A 180 -9.87 3.51 3.86
CA ILE A 180 -10.41 4.33 4.97
C ILE A 180 -9.29 4.91 5.84
N TRP A 181 -8.20 4.18 6.06
CA TRP A 181 -7.05 4.68 6.82
C TRP A 181 -6.44 5.96 6.20
N HIS A 182 -6.51 6.12 4.88
CA HIS A 182 -6.04 7.31 4.16
C HIS A 182 -6.98 8.54 4.30
N LEU A 183 -8.11 8.44 4.99
CA LEU A 183 -9.09 9.53 5.06
C LEU A 183 -8.50 10.90 5.45
N PRO A 184 -7.57 11.05 6.41
CA PRO A 184 -6.97 12.34 6.71
C PRO A 184 -6.27 13.00 5.52
N LEU A 185 -5.71 12.22 4.59
CA LEU A 185 -4.97 12.74 3.44
C LEU A 185 -5.84 13.53 2.47
N TYR A 186 -7.18 13.36 2.52
CA TYR A 186 -8.12 14.14 1.73
C TYR A 186 -8.16 15.62 2.14
N PHE A 187 -7.60 15.96 3.28
CA PHE A 187 -7.57 17.31 3.84
C PHE A 187 -6.21 17.98 3.69
N TYR A 188 -5.22 17.28 3.16
CA TYR A 188 -3.87 17.78 2.95
C TYR A 188 -3.65 18.17 1.48
N PRO A 189 -3.48 19.44 1.15
CA PRO A 189 -3.03 19.86 -0.17
C PRO A 189 -1.75 19.11 -0.59
N ALA A 190 -1.54 18.92 -1.87
CA ALA A 190 -0.43 18.16 -2.45
C ALA A 190 -0.43 16.64 -2.14
N GLN A 191 -1.49 16.11 -1.50
CA GLN A 191 -1.74 14.66 -1.46
C GLN A 191 -2.68 14.26 -2.58
N ILE A 192 -2.41 13.13 -3.26
CA ILE A 192 -3.20 12.68 -4.40
C ILE A 192 -4.68 12.48 -4.05
N GLN A 193 -4.99 12.06 -2.82
CA GLN A 193 -6.34 11.88 -2.32
C GLN A 193 -7.10 13.20 -2.26
N HIS A 194 -6.43 14.26 -1.80
CA HIS A 194 -6.98 15.61 -1.78
C HIS A 194 -7.24 16.10 -3.21
N ASP A 195 -6.23 16.03 -4.08
CA ASP A 195 -6.33 16.52 -5.44
C ASP A 195 -7.46 15.83 -6.21
N TRP A 196 -7.58 14.52 -6.10
CA TRP A 196 -8.66 13.77 -6.73
C TRP A 196 -10.03 14.11 -6.15
N PHE A 197 -10.13 14.29 -4.83
CA PHE A 197 -11.38 14.69 -4.19
C PHE A 197 -11.80 16.10 -4.60
N MET A 198 -10.85 17.03 -4.74
CA MET A 198 -11.11 18.41 -5.18
C MET A 198 -11.49 18.47 -6.66
N ILE A 199 -10.93 17.62 -7.51
CA ILE A 199 -11.33 17.47 -8.91
C ILE A 199 -12.77 16.94 -8.97
N ASN A 200 -13.04 15.83 -8.30
CA ASN A 200 -14.37 15.23 -8.24
C ASN A 200 -14.46 14.31 -7.01
N PRO A 201 -15.41 14.55 -6.08
CA PRO A 201 -15.59 13.69 -4.89
C PRO A 201 -15.74 12.20 -5.20
N LEU A 202 -16.27 11.84 -6.38
CA LEU A 202 -16.33 10.44 -6.83
C LEU A 202 -14.94 9.83 -7.01
N LEU A 203 -13.94 10.59 -7.49
CA LEU A 203 -12.56 10.11 -7.59
C LEU A 203 -11.98 9.81 -6.21
N GLY A 204 -12.31 10.63 -5.20
CA GLY A 204 -11.95 10.33 -3.82
C GLY A 204 -12.53 8.99 -3.34
N LEU A 205 -13.79 8.68 -3.65
CA LEU A 205 -14.40 7.38 -3.35
C LEU A 205 -13.76 6.24 -4.15
N LEU A 206 -13.45 6.48 -5.43
CA LEU A 206 -12.77 5.49 -6.27
C LEU A 206 -11.35 5.20 -5.80
N PHE A 207 -10.68 6.11 -5.08
CA PHE A 207 -9.42 5.81 -4.40
C PHE A 207 -9.57 4.65 -3.40
N ILE A 208 -10.67 4.59 -2.64
CA ILE A 208 -10.92 3.47 -1.73
C ILE A 208 -11.09 2.17 -2.52
N VAL A 209 -11.77 2.23 -3.67
CA VAL A 209 -11.94 1.08 -4.56
C VAL A 209 -10.60 0.64 -5.17
N SER A 210 -9.72 1.60 -5.53
CA SER A 210 -8.37 1.27 -6.02
C SER A 210 -7.52 0.60 -4.93
N CYS A 211 -7.63 1.02 -3.68
CA CYS A 211 -7.01 0.30 -2.55
C CYS A 211 -7.53 -1.14 -2.41
N MET A 212 -8.83 -1.36 -2.68
CA MET A 212 -9.42 -2.72 -2.65
C MET A 212 -8.90 -3.58 -3.80
N SER A 213 -8.80 -3.05 -5.01
CA SER A 213 -8.23 -3.78 -6.16
C SER A 213 -6.74 -4.04 -5.98
N ALA A 214 -5.98 -3.06 -5.52
CA ALA A 214 -4.56 -3.24 -5.19
C ALA A 214 -4.37 -4.35 -4.15
N ALA A 215 -5.21 -4.42 -3.11
CA ALA A 215 -5.13 -5.47 -2.10
C ALA A 215 -5.30 -6.89 -2.66
N LEU A 216 -6.01 -7.06 -3.80
CA LEU A 216 -6.08 -8.34 -4.52
C LEU A 216 -4.71 -8.75 -5.09
N VAL A 217 -3.99 -7.79 -5.68
CA VAL A 217 -2.64 -8.02 -6.18
C VAL A 217 -1.68 -8.31 -5.03
N TYR A 218 -1.74 -7.53 -3.95
CA TYR A 218 -0.91 -7.74 -2.75
C TYR A 218 -1.10 -9.14 -2.17
N MET A 219 -2.35 -9.60 -2.05
CA MET A 219 -2.66 -10.96 -1.59
C MET A 219 -2.12 -12.02 -2.56
N THR A 220 -2.24 -11.80 -3.87
CA THR A 220 -1.72 -12.72 -4.88
C THR A 220 -0.21 -12.88 -4.74
N MET A 221 0.53 -11.78 -4.62
CA MET A 221 1.98 -11.81 -4.42
C MET A 221 2.36 -12.44 -3.07
N TYR A 222 1.57 -12.19 -2.02
CA TYR A 222 1.75 -12.80 -0.70
C TYR A 222 1.64 -14.33 -0.75
N VAL A 223 0.66 -14.86 -1.50
CA VAL A 223 0.49 -16.31 -1.72
C VAL A 223 1.66 -16.89 -2.51
N ILE A 224 2.04 -16.26 -3.64
CA ILE A 224 3.17 -16.70 -4.50
C ILE A 224 4.45 -16.78 -3.67
N ALA A 225 4.68 -15.81 -2.82
CA ALA A 225 5.86 -15.73 -1.96
C ALA A 225 5.74 -16.54 -0.66
N LYS A 226 4.67 -17.37 -0.50
CA LYS A 226 4.45 -18.19 0.70
C LYS A 226 4.50 -17.37 1.99
N ARG A 227 3.64 -16.35 2.06
CA ARG A 227 3.49 -15.39 3.18
C ARG A 227 4.68 -14.42 3.39
N LYS A 228 5.61 -14.28 2.45
CA LYS A 228 6.69 -13.28 2.60
C LYS A 228 6.16 -11.86 2.41
N VAL A 229 6.51 -10.98 3.33
CA VAL A 229 6.25 -9.53 3.25
C VAL A 229 7.28 -8.86 2.35
N PHE A 230 8.49 -9.40 2.30
CA PHE A 230 9.61 -8.87 1.52
C PHE A 230 9.24 -8.46 0.07
N PRO A 231 8.61 -9.31 -0.78
CA PRO A 231 8.25 -8.89 -2.13
C PRO A 231 7.12 -7.86 -2.17
N ILE A 232 6.26 -7.83 -1.15
CA ILE A 232 5.17 -6.87 -1.06
C ILE A 232 5.71 -5.47 -0.79
N PHE A 233 6.77 -5.37 0.00
CA PHE A 233 7.52 -4.14 0.19
C PHE A 233 7.99 -3.55 -1.16
N PHE A 234 8.52 -4.40 -2.06
CA PHE A 234 8.93 -3.96 -3.40
C PHE A 234 7.76 -3.62 -4.32
N LEU A 235 6.64 -4.35 -4.25
CA LEU A 235 5.43 -4.00 -4.98
C LEU A 235 4.98 -2.57 -4.63
N HIS A 236 4.90 -2.26 -3.34
CA HIS A 236 4.51 -0.94 -2.86
C HIS A 236 5.52 0.13 -3.28
N LEU A 237 6.82 -0.15 -3.10
CA LEU A 237 7.89 0.74 -3.52
C LEU A 237 7.82 1.06 -5.01
N PHE A 238 7.59 0.06 -5.85
CA PHE A 238 7.46 0.25 -7.29
C PHE A 238 6.22 1.08 -7.65
N LYS A 239 5.08 0.83 -7.00
CA LYS A 239 3.89 1.68 -7.17
C LYS A 239 4.25 3.14 -6.85
N ASN A 240 4.82 3.41 -5.70
CA ASN A 240 5.17 4.78 -5.30
C ASN A 240 6.17 5.45 -6.26
N ILE A 241 7.27 4.77 -6.61
CA ILE A 241 8.33 5.39 -7.44
C ILE A 241 7.95 5.47 -8.91
N ILE A 242 7.43 4.38 -9.49
CA ILE A 242 7.18 4.31 -10.93
C ILE A 242 5.95 5.15 -11.29
N LEU A 243 4.86 5.06 -10.49
CA LEU A 243 3.68 5.89 -10.72
C LEU A 243 4.02 7.37 -10.54
N THR A 244 4.68 7.76 -9.44
CA THR A 244 5.09 9.15 -9.21
C THR A 244 6.04 9.65 -10.31
N GLY A 245 7.00 8.83 -10.72
CA GLY A 245 7.95 9.17 -11.79
C GLY A 245 7.33 9.30 -13.19
N ALA A 246 6.20 8.60 -13.42
CA ALA A 246 5.48 8.61 -14.68
C ALA A 246 4.27 9.57 -14.70
N MET A 247 3.88 10.11 -13.53
CA MET A 247 2.74 11.02 -13.42
C MET A 247 2.99 12.36 -14.09
N ILE A 248 1.92 12.95 -14.56
CA ILE A 248 1.89 14.27 -15.21
C ILE A 248 1.20 15.23 -14.25
N TYR A 249 1.93 16.23 -13.81
CA TYR A 249 1.40 17.31 -12.96
C TYR A 249 1.28 18.62 -13.75
N PRO A 250 0.28 19.47 -13.48
CA PRO A 250 -0.87 19.22 -12.60
C PRO A 250 -1.82 18.16 -13.20
N PHE A 251 -2.53 17.44 -12.35
CA PHE A 251 -3.53 16.47 -12.80
C PHE A 251 -4.66 17.16 -13.56
N SER A 252 -4.99 16.66 -14.74
CA SER A 252 -6.28 16.98 -15.37
C SER A 252 -7.34 15.99 -14.90
N ASP A 253 -8.60 16.42 -14.91
CA ASP A 253 -9.73 15.56 -14.55
C ASP A 253 -9.73 14.26 -15.33
N THR A 254 -9.56 14.34 -16.65
CA THR A 254 -9.51 13.16 -17.54
C THR A 254 -8.35 12.25 -17.22
N TYR A 255 -7.15 12.79 -16.93
CA TYR A 255 -5.98 11.98 -16.58
C TYR A 255 -6.19 11.25 -15.26
N SER A 256 -6.70 11.92 -14.25
CA SER A 256 -7.00 11.33 -12.93
C SER A 256 -8.01 10.20 -13.03
N VAL A 257 -9.09 10.40 -13.82
CA VAL A 257 -10.07 9.34 -14.10
C VAL A 257 -9.40 8.13 -14.76
N VAL A 258 -8.57 8.36 -15.78
CA VAL A 258 -7.86 7.26 -16.48
C VAL A 258 -6.95 6.49 -15.53
N VAL A 259 -6.16 7.18 -14.70
CA VAL A 259 -5.27 6.54 -13.71
C VAL A 259 -6.05 5.58 -12.81
N VAL A 260 -7.10 6.09 -12.14
CA VAL A 260 -7.91 5.29 -11.19
C VAL A 260 -8.57 4.10 -11.88
N PHE A 261 -9.18 4.32 -13.06
CA PHE A 261 -9.84 3.23 -13.77
C PHE A 261 -8.87 2.17 -14.26
N VAL A 262 -7.71 2.56 -14.78
CA VAL A 262 -6.70 1.60 -15.24
C VAL A 262 -6.19 0.78 -14.06
N GLU A 263 -5.88 1.39 -12.90
CA GLU A 263 -5.48 0.65 -11.71
C GLU A 263 -6.54 -0.38 -11.30
N ILE A 264 -7.79 0.04 -11.11
CA ILE A 264 -8.88 -0.85 -10.68
C ILE A 264 -9.05 -2.02 -11.66
N VAL A 265 -9.09 -1.73 -12.96
CA VAL A 265 -9.30 -2.75 -14.00
C VAL A 265 -8.11 -3.70 -14.08
N MET A 266 -6.89 -3.18 -14.15
CA MET A 266 -5.69 -4.00 -14.32
C MET A 266 -5.40 -4.87 -13.09
N ASP A 267 -5.50 -4.31 -11.89
CA ASP A 267 -5.34 -5.06 -10.64
C ASP A 267 -6.39 -6.19 -10.53
N THR A 268 -7.65 -5.88 -10.87
CA THR A 268 -8.74 -6.87 -10.85
C THR A 268 -8.53 -7.96 -11.91
N LEU A 269 -8.19 -7.59 -13.14
CA LEU A 269 -7.90 -8.55 -14.22
C LEU A 269 -6.70 -9.41 -13.86
N PHE A 270 -5.64 -8.83 -13.33
CA PHE A 270 -4.47 -9.57 -12.87
C PHE A 270 -4.87 -10.64 -11.85
N TYR A 271 -5.64 -10.26 -10.83
CA TYR A 271 -6.13 -11.20 -9.82
C TYR A 271 -6.96 -12.32 -10.45
N VAL A 272 -7.97 -11.99 -11.27
CA VAL A 272 -8.88 -12.96 -11.87
C VAL A 272 -8.15 -13.95 -12.78
N ILE A 273 -7.22 -13.46 -13.60
CA ILE A 273 -6.47 -14.31 -14.53
C ILE A 273 -5.45 -15.15 -13.76
N PHE A 274 -4.68 -14.52 -12.89
CA PHE A 274 -3.54 -15.17 -12.23
C PHE A 274 -3.97 -16.24 -11.24
N THR A 275 -5.03 -16.01 -10.48
CA THR A 275 -5.56 -16.99 -9.49
C THR A 275 -6.12 -18.27 -10.14
N ARG A 276 -6.43 -18.24 -11.45
CA ARG A 276 -6.85 -19.42 -12.21
C ARG A 276 -5.68 -20.31 -12.68
N THR A 277 -4.44 -19.80 -12.64
CA THR A 277 -3.27 -20.55 -13.09
C THR A 277 -2.93 -21.71 -12.17
N LEU A 278 -2.40 -22.79 -12.75
CA LEU A 278 -1.88 -23.94 -11.97
C LEU A 278 -0.72 -23.51 -11.06
N PHE A 279 0.06 -22.53 -11.49
CA PHE A 279 1.16 -21.99 -10.69
C PHE A 279 0.65 -21.39 -9.38
N TYR A 280 -0.37 -20.52 -9.44
CA TYR A 280 -0.96 -19.91 -8.25
C TYR A 280 -1.60 -20.95 -7.33
N LYS A 281 -2.37 -21.90 -7.89
CA LYS A 281 -3.03 -22.96 -7.11
C LYS A 281 -2.00 -23.79 -6.32
N LYS A 282 -0.90 -24.20 -6.96
CA LYS A 282 0.22 -24.89 -6.27
C LYS A 282 0.88 -24.02 -5.19
N ALA A 283 1.06 -22.72 -5.44
CA ALA A 283 1.60 -21.80 -4.46
C ALA A 283 0.66 -21.67 -3.24
N LEU A 284 -0.64 -21.60 -3.47
CA LEU A 284 -1.66 -21.53 -2.43
C LEU A 284 -1.70 -22.80 -1.56
N GLU A 285 -1.66 -23.99 -2.17
CA GLU A 285 -1.58 -25.25 -1.43
C GLU A 285 -0.36 -25.29 -0.48
N GLN A 286 0.77 -24.77 -0.93
CA GLN A 286 2.03 -24.73 -0.18
C GLN A 286 2.15 -23.53 0.78
N ALA A 287 1.23 -22.58 0.75
CA ALA A 287 1.25 -21.44 1.68
C ALA A 287 0.93 -21.93 3.10
N PRO A 288 1.82 -21.72 4.07
CA PRO A 288 1.58 -22.19 5.44
C PRO A 288 0.55 -21.29 6.15
N GLU A 289 -0.22 -21.91 7.02
CA GLU A 289 -1.09 -21.23 7.99
C GLU A 289 -0.57 -21.51 9.40
N PHE A 290 -0.34 -20.47 10.19
CA PHE A 290 0.19 -20.60 11.53
C PHE A 290 -0.56 -19.72 12.53
N ASP A 291 -0.62 -20.18 13.76
CA ASP A 291 -1.07 -19.38 14.89
C ASP A 291 0.03 -19.32 15.96
N TYR A 292 0.61 -18.13 16.12
CA TYR A 292 1.73 -17.88 17.04
C TYR A 292 1.33 -17.08 18.29
N LEU A 293 0.03 -16.96 18.57
CA LEU A 293 -0.40 -16.23 19.75
C LEU A 293 0.01 -16.94 21.05
N LYS A 294 0.49 -16.17 22.03
CA LYS A 294 0.79 -16.60 23.39
C LYS A 294 -0.49 -16.99 24.13
#